data_8d28b25e72f9da69efd056e3901062dc
#
_entry.id   8d28b25e72f9da69efd056e3901062dc
#
_cell.length_a   1.000
_cell.length_b   1.000
_cell.length_c   1.000
_cell.angle_alpha   90.00
_cell.angle_beta   90.00
_cell.angle_gamma   90.00
#
_symmetry.space_group_name_H-M   'P 1'
#
loop_
_entity.id
_entity.type
_entity.pdbx_description
1 polymer ?
#
loop_
_entity_poly.entity_id
_entity_poly.type
_entity_poly.pdbx_seq_one_letter_code
_entity_poly.pdbx_strand_id
1 'polypeptide(L)'
;FGFILGAFHGLEIPFFFGNERFFVGLQYLLFTEENRPGREALSAAMMQYAAQFARTGNPNPPGAGLPEWQPWSNEAGGPKCIHFNVDEAQALDIRMDTVELTVDGVLETMAEEVPEPLLTEAAEYLAPWADRFSTE
;
A
#
# COMPACT_ATOMS: atom_id res chain seq x y z
N PHE A 1 7.20 15.00 4.11
CA PHE A 1 6.11 14.49 4.96
C PHE A 1 5.84 12.99 4.72
N GLY A 2 6.20 12.44 3.54
CA GLY A 2 5.97 11.03 3.23
C GLY A 2 6.59 10.04 4.23
N PHE A 3 7.78 10.33 4.73
CA PHE A 3 8.46 9.51 5.74
C PHE A 3 7.79 9.54 7.14
N ILE A 4 6.98 10.56 7.44
CA ILE A 4 6.25 10.69 8.71
C ILE A 4 4.88 10.01 8.62
N LEU A 5 4.18 10.19 7.49
CA LEU A 5 2.80 9.77 7.34
C LEU A 5 2.67 8.40 6.65
N GLY A 6 3.65 8.03 5.81
CA GLY A 6 3.59 6.82 5.02
C GLY A 6 2.31 6.73 4.18
N ALA A 7 1.89 5.51 3.88
CA ALA A 7 0.61 5.21 3.25
C ALA A 7 -0.47 4.99 4.32
N PHE A 8 -0.92 6.08 4.96
CA PHE A 8 -1.93 5.99 6.02
C PHE A 8 -3.34 5.72 5.48
N HIS A 9 -4.18 5.21 6.35
CA HIS A 9 -5.58 4.87 6.05
C HIS A 9 -6.36 6.01 5.41
N GLY A 10 -7.03 5.73 4.31
CA GLY A 10 -7.87 6.67 3.58
C GLY A 10 -7.14 7.46 2.48
N LEU A 11 -5.80 7.39 2.42
CA LEU A 11 -5.03 8.08 1.37
C LEU A 11 -5.27 7.45 -0.01
N GLU A 12 -5.66 6.20 -0.09
CA GLU A 12 -6.01 5.49 -1.30
C GLU A 12 -7.30 6.00 -1.96
N ILE A 13 -8.21 6.58 -1.20
CA ILE A 13 -9.54 7.01 -1.68
C ILE A 13 -9.45 7.99 -2.86
N PRO A 14 -8.66 9.08 -2.81
CA PRO A 14 -8.49 9.98 -3.94
C PRO A 14 -8.04 9.28 -5.22
N PHE A 15 -7.19 8.27 -5.09
CA PHE A 15 -6.66 7.52 -6.24
C PHE A 15 -7.72 6.63 -6.87
N PHE A 16 -8.51 5.90 -6.09
CA PHE A 16 -9.57 5.04 -6.61
C PHE A 16 -10.74 5.79 -7.24
N PHE A 17 -10.95 7.05 -6.83
CA PHE A 17 -12.02 7.88 -7.39
C PHE A 17 -11.54 8.95 -8.37
N GLY A 18 -10.25 9.04 -8.65
CA GLY A 18 -9.68 10.07 -9.50
C GLY A 18 -9.97 11.49 -8.99
N ASN A 19 -10.09 11.65 -7.69
CA ASN A 19 -10.48 12.90 -7.06
C ASN A 19 -9.37 13.43 -6.15
N GLU A 20 -8.73 14.50 -6.58
CA GLU A 20 -7.64 15.13 -5.82
C GLU A 20 -8.11 15.86 -4.55
N ARG A 21 -9.39 15.91 -4.27
CA ARG A 21 -9.92 16.53 -3.06
C ARG A 21 -9.86 15.53 -1.90
N PHE A 22 -9.02 15.85 -0.96
CA PHE A 22 -8.90 15.12 0.29
C PHE A 22 -9.49 15.98 1.42
N PHE A 23 -10.20 15.36 2.36
CA PHE A 23 -10.79 16.15 3.45
C PHE A 23 -9.68 16.75 4.34
N VAL A 24 -10.01 17.85 5.01
CA VAL A 24 -9.14 18.65 5.88
C VAL A 24 -7.96 19.36 5.19
N GLY A 25 -7.95 19.48 3.87
CA GLY A 25 -6.95 20.30 3.16
C GLY A 25 -5.57 19.67 3.03
N LEU A 26 -5.39 18.39 3.40
CA LEU A 26 -4.12 17.68 3.28
C LEU A 26 -3.63 17.57 1.83
N GLN A 27 -4.53 17.64 0.84
CA GLN A 27 -4.18 17.63 -0.57
C GLN A 27 -3.16 18.72 -0.93
N TYR A 28 -3.20 19.87 -0.29
CA TYR A 28 -2.25 20.95 -0.57
C TYR A 28 -0.82 20.67 -0.11
N LEU A 29 -0.65 19.73 0.81
CA LEU A 29 0.65 19.28 1.30
C LEU A 29 1.15 18.02 0.57
N LEU A 30 0.22 17.15 0.15
CA LEU A 30 0.55 15.83 -0.39
C LEU A 30 0.54 15.82 -1.92
N PHE A 31 -0.35 16.58 -2.54
CA PHE A 31 -0.53 16.62 -3.99
C PHE A 31 0.11 17.87 -4.57
N THR A 32 1.34 17.73 -5.02
CA THR A 32 2.14 18.83 -5.60
C THR A 32 2.20 18.71 -7.13
N GLU A 33 2.62 19.76 -7.79
CA GLU A 33 2.89 19.71 -9.24
C GLU A 33 4.01 18.73 -9.59
N GLU A 34 4.99 18.59 -8.70
CA GLU A 34 6.13 17.69 -8.89
C GLU A 34 5.72 16.23 -8.94
N ASN A 35 4.79 15.79 -8.05
CA ASN A 35 4.34 14.40 -8.02
C ASN A 35 3.09 14.14 -8.87
N ARG A 36 2.59 15.14 -9.60
CA ARG A 36 1.38 15.02 -10.42
C ARG A 36 1.45 13.90 -11.46
N PRO A 37 2.52 13.78 -12.27
CA PRO A 37 2.55 12.76 -13.33
C PRO A 37 2.40 11.33 -12.79
N GLY A 38 3.16 10.98 -11.78
CA GLY A 38 3.09 9.66 -11.15
C GLY A 38 1.76 9.44 -10.42
N ARG A 39 1.26 10.45 -9.71
CA ARG A 39 -0.02 10.40 -9.02
C ARG A 39 -1.19 10.17 -9.99
N GLU A 40 -1.25 10.89 -11.10
CA GLU A 40 -2.30 10.72 -12.12
C GLU A 40 -2.21 9.35 -12.81
N ALA A 41 -0.99 8.91 -13.14
CA ALA A 41 -0.76 7.58 -13.72
C ALA A 41 -1.19 6.46 -12.76
N LEU A 42 -0.81 6.56 -11.48
CA LEU A 42 -1.17 5.60 -10.44
C LEU A 42 -2.69 5.57 -10.22
N SER A 43 -3.32 6.73 -10.11
CA SER A 43 -4.78 6.84 -9.99
C SER A 43 -5.50 6.20 -11.18
N ALA A 44 -5.03 6.47 -12.40
CA ALA A 44 -5.61 5.87 -13.60
C ALA A 44 -5.50 4.34 -13.59
N ALA A 45 -4.37 3.78 -13.17
CA ALA A 45 -4.17 2.34 -13.02
C ALA A 45 -5.10 1.73 -11.97
N MET A 46 -5.16 2.32 -10.77
CA MET A 46 -6.01 1.87 -9.66
C MET A 46 -7.49 1.88 -10.05
N MET A 47 -7.95 2.94 -10.72
CA MET A 47 -9.33 3.02 -11.24
C MET A 47 -9.62 1.93 -12.28
N GLN A 48 -8.66 1.59 -13.16
CA GLN A 48 -8.83 0.53 -14.14
C GLN A 48 -9.03 -0.83 -13.48
N TYR A 49 -8.20 -1.19 -12.50
CA TYR A 49 -8.37 -2.42 -11.73
C TYR A 49 -9.73 -2.47 -11.03
N ALA A 50 -10.09 -1.42 -10.29
CA ALA A 50 -11.35 -1.36 -9.55
C ALA A 50 -12.56 -1.44 -10.47
N ALA A 51 -12.57 -0.68 -11.56
CA ALA A 51 -13.66 -0.68 -12.53
C ALA A 51 -13.80 -2.03 -13.26
N GLN A 52 -12.68 -2.68 -13.56
CA GLN A 52 -12.70 -4.01 -14.19
C GLN A 52 -13.23 -5.06 -13.21
N PHE A 53 -12.77 -5.03 -11.96
CA PHE A 53 -13.29 -5.91 -10.93
C PHE A 53 -14.79 -5.74 -10.70
N ALA A 54 -15.26 -4.50 -10.60
CA ALA A 54 -16.68 -4.21 -10.41
C ALA A 54 -17.57 -4.73 -11.57
N ARG A 55 -17.04 -4.78 -12.79
CA ARG A 55 -17.76 -5.29 -13.96
C ARG A 55 -17.74 -6.79 -14.11
N THR A 56 -16.66 -7.44 -13.75
CA THR A 56 -16.41 -8.84 -14.14
C THR A 56 -16.05 -9.77 -12.99
N GLY A 57 -15.76 -9.24 -11.79
CA GLY A 57 -15.20 -10.00 -10.68
C GLY A 57 -13.72 -10.33 -10.84
N ASN A 58 -13.08 -9.90 -11.94
CA ASN A 58 -11.64 -10.03 -12.18
C ASN A 58 -11.03 -8.64 -12.29
N PRO A 59 -10.02 -8.27 -11.49
CA PRO A 59 -9.44 -6.94 -11.51
C PRO A 59 -8.60 -6.64 -12.75
N ASN A 60 -8.19 -7.64 -13.53
CA ASN A 60 -7.20 -7.52 -14.59
C ASN A 60 -7.81 -6.96 -15.90
N PRO A 61 -7.56 -5.68 -16.28
CA PRO A 61 -8.11 -5.11 -17.48
C PRO A 61 -7.36 -5.64 -18.72
N PRO A 62 -8.07 -6.24 -19.70
CA PRO A 62 -7.42 -6.78 -20.91
C PRO A 62 -6.69 -5.70 -21.70
N GLY A 63 -5.45 -5.95 -22.07
CA GLY A 63 -4.68 -5.07 -22.95
C GLY A 63 -4.20 -3.76 -22.32
N ALA A 64 -4.38 -3.57 -21.02
CA ALA A 64 -3.96 -2.35 -20.34
C ALA A 64 -2.45 -2.23 -20.12
N GLY A 65 -1.70 -3.34 -20.27
CA GLY A 65 -0.26 -3.38 -19.99
C GLY A 65 0.09 -3.24 -18.50
N LEU A 66 -0.91 -3.43 -17.63
CA LEU A 66 -0.72 -3.41 -16.19
C LEU A 66 -0.33 -4.80 -15.67
N PRO A 67 0.44 -4.90 -14.56
CA PRO A 67 0.75 -6.15 -13.92
C PRO A 67 -0.49 -6.95 -13.54
N GLU A 68 -0.43 -8.27 -13.58
CA GLU A 68 -1.53 -9.13 -13.20
C GLU A 68 -1.74 -9.08 -11.67
N TRP A 69 -2.94 -8.68 -11.26
CA TRP A 69 -3.37 -8.81 -9.88
C TRP A 69 -3.81 -10.25 -9.63
N GLN A 70 -2.94 -11.03 -8.99
CA GLN A 70 -3.16 -12.44 -8.72
C GLN A 70 -3.98 -12.64 -7.43
N PRO A 71 -4.80 -13.70 -7.35
CA PRO A 71 -5.48 -14.07 -6.12
C PRO A 71 -4.49 -14.35 -4.97
N TRP A 72 -4.90 -14.05 -3.75
CA TRP A 72 -4.16 -14.45 -2.55
C TRP A 72 -3.88 -15.95 -2.53
N SER A 73 -2.67 -16.33 -2.14
CA SER A 73 -2.27 -17.70 -1.91
C SER A 73 -1.78 -17.89 -0.47
N ASN A 74 -2.19 -18.97 0.20
CA ASN A 74 -1.66 -19.37 1.50
C ASN A 74 -0.32 -20.11 1.40
N GLU A 75 0.15 -20.40 0.20
CA GLU A 75 1.44 -21.04 0.00
C GLU A 75 2.58 -20.07 0.33
N ALA A 76 3.66 -20.60 0.91
CA ALA A 76 4.87 -19.82 1.19
C ALA A 76 5.46 -19.27 -0.13
N GLY A 77 5.71 -17.96 -0.16
CA GLY A 77 6.19 -17.26 -1.36
C GLY A 77 5.15 -17.07 -2.47
N GLY A 78 3.90 -17.49 -2.24
CA GLY A 78 2.80 -17.20 -3.15
C GLY A 78 2.34 -15.74 -3.09
N PRO A 79 1.53 -15.29 -4.06
CA PRO A 79 1.06 -13.91 -4.11
C PRO A 79 0.20 -13.56 -2.89
N LYS A 80 0.45 -12.39 -2.28
CA LYS A 80 -0.26 -11.89 -1.11
C LYS A 80 -1.11 -10.67 -1.44
N CYS A 81 -0.49 -9.60 -1.89
CA CYS A 81 -1.20 -8.38 -2.25
C CYS A 81 -0.58 -7.70 -3.46
N ILE A 82 -1.34 -6.85 -4.12
CA ILE A 82 -0.79 -5.95 -5.12
C ILE A 82 -0.28 -4.68 -4.42
N HIS A 83 0.92 -4.29 -4.77
CA HIS A 83 1.55 -3.08 -4.29
C HIS A 83 1.42 -1.99 -5.35
N PHE A 84 0.78 -0.89 -5.00
CA PHE A 84 0.59 0.28 -5.85
C PHE A 84 1.60 1.36 -5.47
N ASN A 85 2.53 1.66 -6.35
CA ASN A 85 3.54 2.67 -6.12
C ASN A 85 3.96 3.36 -7.42
N VAL A 86 4.74 4.42 -7.28
CA VAL A 86 5.51 5.07 -8.34
C VAL A 86 6.96 5.16 -7.90
N ASP A 87 7.87 5.04 -8.83
CA ASP A 87 9.31 5.20 -8.56
C ASP A 87 9.72 6.68 -8.44
N GLU A 88 10.99 6.93 -8.16
CA GLU A 88 11.54 8.29 -8.06
C GLU A 88 11.45 9.08 -9.37
N ALA A 89 11.37 8.39 -10.52
CA ALA A 89 11.18 9.00 -11.82
C ALA A 89 9.70 9.24 -12.19
N GLN A 90 8.78 9.02 -11.25
CA GLN A 90 7.33 9.14 -11.42
C GLN A 90 6.73 8.10 -12.40
N ALA A 91 7.44 6.99 -12.67
CA ALA A 91 6.92 5.88 -13.42
C ALA A 91 6.16 4.90 -12.50
N LEU A 92 5.18 4.16 -13.05
CA LEU A 92 4.43 3.17 -12.29
C LEU A 92 5.35 2.05 -11.78
N ASP A 93 5.32 1.80 -10.50
CA ASP A 93 5.92 0.65 -9.82
C ASP A 93 4.80 -0.17 -9.16
N ILE A 94 4.04 -0.88 -10.00
CA ILE A 94 2.96 -1.77 -9.56
C ILE A 94 3.48 -3.21 -9.62
N ARG A 95 3.37 -3.95 -8.52
CA ARG A 95 3.85 -5.34 -8.46
C ARG A 95 3.03 -6.18 -7.48
N MET A 96 3.03 -7.49 -7.71
CA MET A 96 2.55 -8.43 -6.69
C MET A 96 3.60 -8.58 -5.60
N ASP A 97 3.14 -8.53 -4.37
CA ASP A 97 3.95 -8.83 -3.19
C ASP A 97 3.69 -10.28 -2.73
N THR A 98 4.75 -10.93 -2.28
CA THR A 98 4.73 -12.29 -1.74
C THR A 98 5.02 -12.34 -0.24
N VAL A 99 5.26 -11.17 0.36
CA VAL A 99 5.51 -11.04 1.80
C VAL A 99 4.20 -11.05 2.56
N GLU A 100 4.03 -12.00 3.43
CA GLU A 100 2.94 -12.02 4.40
C GLU A 100 3.37 -11.28 5.65
N LEU A 101 2.64 -10.21 5.98
CA LEU A 101 2.87 -9.48 7.22
C LEU A 101 2.37 -10.31 8.39
N THR A 102 3.30 -10.89 9.12
CA THR A 102 3.07 -11.55 10.40
C THR A 102 3.54 -10.67 11.55
N VAL A 103 3.06 -10.91 12.76
CA VAL A 103 3.51 -10.18 13.94
C VAL A 103 5.02 -10.35 14.12
N ASP A 104 5.52 -11.57 13.99
CA ASP A 104 6.94 -11.86 14.12
C ASP A 104 7.77 -11.13 13.06
N GLY A 105 7.34 -11.16 11.78
CA GLY A 105 8.02 -10.44 10.71
C GLY A 105 8.03 -8.93 10.90
N VAL A 106 6.96 -8.36 11.44
CA VAL A 106 6.93 -6.92 11.80
C VAL A 106 7.91 -6.62 12.93
N LEU A 107 7.97 -7.47 13.96
CA LEU A 107 8.90 -7.28 15.08
C LEU A 107 10.36 -7.45 14.63
N GLU A 108 10.65 -8.38 13.74
CA GLU A 108 11.98 -8.53 13.13
C GLU A 108 12.39 -7.28 12.35
N THR A 109 11.53 -6.78 11.47
CA THR A 109 11.79 -5.54 10.71
C THR A 109 11.97 -4.34 11.64
N MET A 110 11.16 -4.24 12.69
CA MET A 110 11.32 -3.19 13.69
C MET A 110 12.68 -3.27 14.41
N ALA A 111 13.15 -4.47 14.72
CA ALA A 111 14.46 -4.66 15.37
C ALA A 111 15.63 -4.19 14.49
N GLU A 112 15.46 -4.24 13.18
CA GLU A 112 16.46 -3.78 12.19
C GLU A 112 16.41 -2.27 11.93
N GLU A 113 15.22 -1.68 11.89
CA GLU A 113 14.99 -0.32 11.40
C GLU A 113 14.79 0.73 12.50
N VAL A 114 14.33 0.30 13.69
CA VAL A 114 13.99 1.21 14.79
C VAL A 114 15.16 1.30 15.78
N PRO A 115 15.70 2.51 16.04
CA PRO A 115 16.77 2.68 17.02
C PRO A 115 16.34 2.29 18.45
N GLU A 116 17.21 1.61 19.18
CA GLU A 116 17.16 1.56 20.63
C GLU A 116 17.21 3.00 21.19
N PRO A 117 16.46 3.52 22.07
CA PRO A 117 15.50 2.92 22.99
C PRO A 117 14.04 2.90 22.49
N LEU A 118 13.75 3.43 21.31
CA LEU A 118 12.39 3.48 20.76
C LEU A 118 11.83 2.07 20.49
N LEU A 119 12.71 1.12 20.22
CA LEU A 119 12.32 -0.27 19.98
C LEU A 119 11.60 -0.88 21.19
N THR A 120 12.13 -0.65 22.40
CA THR A 120 11.53 -1.15 23.64
C THR A 120 10.13 -0.55 23.85
N GLU A 121 9.99 0.76 23.67
CA GLU A 121 8.70 1.45 23.81
C GLU A 121 7.69 0.95 22.75
N ALA A 122 8.10 0.82 21.50
CA ALA A 122 7.27 0.31 20.44
C ALA A 122 6.81 -1.14 20.65
N ALA A 123 7.71 -2.00 21.15
CA ALA A 123 7.39 -3.39 21.48
C ALA A 123 6.36 -3.48 22.62
N GLU A 124 6.45 -2.63 23.64
CA GLU A 124 5.47 -2.57 24.73
C GLU A 124 4.08 -2.14 24.22
N TYR A 125 4.02 -1.20 23.26
CA TYR A 125 2.77 -0.79 22.62
C TYR A 125 2.14 -1.89 21.75
N LEU A 126 2.95 -2.70 21.11
CA LEU A 126 2.48 -3.76 20.21
C LEU A 126 2.13 -5.07 20.93
N ALA A 127 2.72 -5.34 22.10
CA ALA A 127 2.49 -6.57 22.83
C ALA A 127 0.99 -6.91 23.06
N PRO A 128 0.11 -5.96 23.45
CA PRO A 128 -1.32 -6.24 23.62
C PRO A 128 -2.06 -6.57 22.32
N TRP A 129 -1.49 -6.16 21.17
CA TRP A 129 -2.05 -6.45 19.84
C TRP A 129 -1.55 -7.78 19.32
N ALA A 130 -0.28 -8.13 19.57
CA ALA A 130 0.30 -9.40 19.20
C ALA A 130 -0.52 -10.58 19.77
N ASP A 131 -0.92 -10.51 21.04
CA ASP A 131 -1.75 -11.52 21.70
C ASP A 131 -3.15 -11.68 21.07
N ARG A 132 -3.65 -10.65 20.39
CA ARG A 132 -4.96 -10.70 19.72
C ARG A 132 -4.91 -11.35 18.33
N PHE A 133 -3.77 -11.31 17.69
CA PHE A 133 -3.59 -11.81 16.32
C PHE A 133 -2.80 -13.13 16.26
N SER A 134 -2.27 -13.59 17.39
CA SER A 134 -1.60 -14.89 17.53
C SER A 134 -2.56 -16.06 17.80
N THR A 135 -3.80 -15.97 17.36
CA THR A 135 -4.72 -17.11 17.48
C THR A 135 -4.41 -18.14 16.39
N GLU A 136 -3.82 -19.24 16.84
CA GLU A 136 -3.74 -20.64 16.38
C GLU A 136 -4.09 -20.92 14.90
#